data_9c883e3032f2aecbd8b84b5e5fa7f03d
#
_entry.id   9c883e3032f2aecbd8b84b5e5fa7f03d
#
_cell.length_a   1.000
_cell.length_b   1.000
_cell.length_c   1.000
_cell.angle_alpha   90.00
_cell.angle_beta   90.00
_cell.angle_gamma   90.00
#
_symmetry.space_group_name_H-M   'P 1'
#
loop_
_entity.id
_entity.type
_entity.pdbx_description
1 polymer ?
#
loop_
_entity_poly.entity_id
_entity_poly.type
_entity_poly.pdbx_seq_one_letter_code
_entity_poly.pdbx_strand_id
1 'polypeptide(L)'
;MVSIGSGSKRQINDIKCTRYACYLIAQNGDPRKEEIAFAQSYFAVQTRKQELIEEHIRLSERLHARKKLTESETELSRNLYVRGVTDTGFARIRSRGDAALFGGRSTQEMKVRMNVPAKKPLADFLPTVTITAKNLATEITNFNVVKENMQGEGPITVEHVQNNQDVRDLLIRR
;
A
#
# COMPACT_ATOMS: atom_id res chain seq x y z
N MET A 1 4.02 -47.83 -17.81
CA MET A 1 3.30 -48.74 -18.73
C MET A 1 1.90 -48.23 -18.96
N VAL A 2 1.49 -48.11 -20.21
CA VAL A 2 0.15 -47.65 -20.60
C VAL A 2 -0.66 -48.81 -21.14
N SER A 3 -1.93 -48.90 -20.75
CA SER A 3 -2.86 -49.92 -21.24
C SER A 3 -3.29 -49.57 -22.67
N ILE A 4 -3.04 -50.44 -23.60
CA ILE A 4 -3.53 -50.33 -24.98
C ILE A 4 -4.73 -51.30 -25.08
N GLY A 5 -5.79 -50.93 -25.83
CA GLY A 5 -7.01 -51.74 -25.93
C GLY A 5 -6.72 -53.26 -26.04
N SER A 6 -7.65 -54.09 -25.58
CA SER A 6 -7.52 -55.55 -25.44
C SER A 6 -6.63 -56.05 -24.28
N GLY A 7 -6.32 -55.24 -23.25
CA GLY A 7 -5.61 -55.74 -22.05
C GLY A 7 -4.10 -55.82 -22.17
N SER A 8 -3.51 -55.45 -23.29
CA SER A 8 -2.05 -55.40 -23.49
C SER A 8 -1.45 -54.16 -22.84
N LYS A 9 -0.27 -54.26 -22.21
CA LYS A 9 0.48 -53.15 -21.62
C LYS A 9 1.73 -52.88 -22.47
N ARG A 10 1.93 -51.62 -22.84
CA ARG A 10 3.14 -51.19 -23.57
C ARG A 10 3.98 -50.30 -22.68
N GLN A 11 5.29 -50.48 -22.71
CA GLN A 11 6.22 -49.54 -22.11
C GLN A 11 6.37 -48.33 -23.05
N ILE A 12 6.12 -47.15 -22.53
CA ILE A 12 6.36 -45.90 -23.22
C ILE A 12 7.37 -45.09 -22.44
N ASN A 13 8.16 -44.32 -23.14
CA ASN A 13 8.98 -43.27 -22.51
C ASN A 13 8.08 -42.20 -21.95
N ASP A 14 8.29 -41.86 -20.70
CA ASP A 14 7.58 -40.76 -20.03
C ASP A 14 8.57 -39.63 -19.71
N ILE A 15 8.10 -38.40 -19.73
CA ILE A 15 8.92 -37.20 -19.49
C ILE A 15 8.40 -36.52 -18.23
N LYS A 16 9.27 -36.38 -17.24
CA LYS A 16 8.96 -35.63 -16.04
C LYS A 16 9.16 -34.15 -16.31
N CYS A 17 8.07 -33.36 -16.32
CA CYS A 17 8.07 -31.97 -16.54
C CYS A 17 8.04 -31.15 -15.23
N THR A 18 8.66 -29.97 -15.25
CA THR A 18 8.43 -28.96 -14.19
C THR A 18 7.00 -28.43 -14.27
N ARG A 19 6.49 -27.87 -13.17
CA ARG A 19 5.15 -27.23 -13.16
C ARG A 19 5.02 -26.15 -14.23
N TYR A 20 6.07 -25.36 -14.45
CA TYR A 20 6.10 -24.32 -15.48
C TYR A 20 6.03 -24.92 -16.90
N ALA A 21 6.75 -26.01 -17.17
CA ALA A 21 6.65 -26.70 -18.45
C ALA A 21 5.25 -27.27 -18.69
N CYS A 22 4.61 -27.86 -17.66
CA CYS A 22 3.23 -28.31 -17.75
C CYS A 22 2.25 -27.17 -18.06
N TYR A 23 2.46 -26.00 -17.46
CA TYR A 23 1.68 -24.79 -17.74
C TYR A 23 1.79 -24.36 -19.21
N LEU A 24 3.02 -24.30 -19.74
CA LEU A 24 3.24 -23.94 -21.16
C LEU A 24 2.62 -24.94 -22.13
N ILE A 25 2.72 -26.26 -21.82
CA ILE A 25 2.10 -27.31 -22.60
C ILE A 25 0.58 -27.17 -22.59
N ALA A 26 -0.01 -26.90 -21.44
CA ALA A 26 -1.44 -26.71 -21.30
C ALA A 26 -1.93 -25.48 -22.10
N GLN A 27 -1.21 -24.36 -22.01
CA GLN A 27 -1.59 -23.12 -22.74
C GLN A 27 -1.56 -23.28 -24.27
N ASN A 28 -0.62 -24.07 -24.79
CA ASN A 28 -0.44 -24.27 -26.23
C ASN A 28 -1.10 -25.56 -26.76
N GLY A 29 -1.73 -26.34 -25.87
CA GLY A 29 -2.39 -27.58 -26.22
C GLY A 29 -3.79 -27.40 -26.81
N ASP A 30 -4.27 -28.41 -27.50
CA ASP A 30 -5.63 -28.41 -28.07
C ASP A 30 -6.68 -28.56 -26.96
N PRO A 31 -7.52 -27.53 -26.69
CA PRO A 31 -8.51 -27.56 -25.61
C PRO A 31 -9.65 -28.57 -25.84
N ARG A 32 -9.77 -29.17 -27.02
CA ARG A 32 -10.72 -30.26 -27.28
C ARG A 32 -10.30 -31.58 -26.63
N LYS A 33 -9.03 -31.71 -26.23
CA LYS A 33 -8.54 -32.85 -25.45
C LYS A 33 -8.85 -32.61 -23.96
N GLU A 34 -9.49 -33.61 -23.34
CA GLU A 34 -9.97 -33.52 -21.96
C GLU A 34 -8.85 -33.17 -20.98
N GLU A 35 -7.67 -33.82 -21.13
CA GLU A 35 -6.52 -33.59 -20.27
C GLU A 35 -5.98 -32.13 -20.36
N ILE A 36 -6.01 -31.58 -21.59
CA ILE A 36 -5.58 -30.20 -21.84
C ILE A 36 -6.60 -29.21 -21.28
N ALA A 37 -7.90 -29.44 -21.50
CA ALA A 37 -8.98 -28.61 -20.95
C ALA A 37 -8.94 -28.61 -19.41
N PHE A 38 -8.74 -29.77 -18.79
CA PHE A 38 -8.56 -29.88 -17.35
C PHE A 38 -7.35 -29.09 -16.86
N ALA A 39 -6.18 -29.26 -17.49
CA ALA A 39 -4.95 -28.55 -17.12
C ALA A 39 -5.10 -27.04 -17.28
N GLN A 40 -5.72 -26.56 -18.36
CA GLN A 40 -6.00 -25.14 -18.56
C GLN A 40 -6.90 -24.58 -17.45
N SER A 41 -7.98 -25.28 -17.11
CA SER A 41 -8.89 -24.91 -16.02
C SER A 41 -8.17 -24.87 -14.67
N TYR A 42 -7.36 -25.88 -14.38
CA TYR A 42 -6.54 -25.94 -13.16
C TYR A 42 -5.61 -24.73 -13.05
N PHE A 43 -4.86 -24.41 -14.11
CA PHE A 43 -3.93 -23.29 -14.07
C PHE A 43 -4.67 -21.94 -13.99
N ALA A 44 -5.80 -21.77 -14.66
CA ALA A 44 -6.63 -20.57 -14.54
C ALA A 44 -7.09 -20.33 -13.09
N VAL A 45 -7.57 -21.39 -12.42
CA VAL A 45 -7.98 -21.33 -11.00
C VAL A 45 -6.78 -20.99 -10.10
N GLN A 46 -5.60 -21.57 -10.33
CA GLN A 46 -4.42 -21.27 -9.51
C GLN A 46 -3.94 -19.83 -9.71
N THR A 47 -3.96 -19.32 -10.96
CA THR A 47 -3.63 -17.90 -11.25
C THR A 47 -4.59 -16.98 -10.51
N ARG A 48 -5.89 -17.24 -10.58
CA ARG A 48 -6.89 -16.41 -9.88
C ARG A 48 -6.72 -16.44 -8.36
N LYS A 49 -6.40 -17.58 -7.79
CA LYS A 49 -6.07 -17.67 -6.35
C LYS A 49 -4.87 -16.81 -5.98
N GLN A 50 -3.82 -16.84 -6.81
CA GLN A 50 -2.61 -16.05 -6.58
C GLN A 50 -2.92 -14.54 -6.65
N GLU A 51 -3.69 -14.10 -7.64
CA GLU A 51 -4.14 -12.71 -7.75
C GLU A 51 -4.90 -12.23 -6.51
N LEU A 52 -5.82 -13.06 -6.00
CA LEU A 52 -6.58 -12.74 -4.78
C LEU A 52 -5.69 -12.66 -3.53
N ILE A 53 -4.68 -13.52 -3.42
CA ILE A 53 -3.70 -13.46 -2.32
C ILE A 53 -2.90 -12.16 -2.40
N GLU A 54 -2.40 -11.80 -3.56
CA GLU A 54 -1.64 -10.57 -3.78
C GLU A 54 -2.48 -9.31 -3.51
N GLU A 55 -3.74 -9.31 -3.92
CA GLU A 55 -4.69 -8.24 -3.60
C GLU A 55 -4.90 -8.12 -2.09
N HIS A 56 -5.11 -9.25 -1.41
CA HIS A 56 -5.28 -9.28 0.05
C HIS A 56 -4.05 -8.76 0.80
N ILE A 57 -2.85 -9.14 0.37
CA ILE A 57 -1.59 -8.64 0.94
C ILE A 57 -1.51 -7.12 0.79
N ARG A 58 -1.75 -6.58 -0.42
CA ARG A 58 -1.72 -5.12 -0.67
C ARG A 58 -2.73 -4.36 0.18
N LEU A 59 -3.94 -4.90 0.33
CA LEU A 59 -4.97 -4.29 1.18
C LEU A 59 -4.57 -4.32 2.66
N SER A 60 -4.02 -5.43 3.14
CA SER A 60 -3.53 -5.58 4.51
C SER A 60 -2.39 -4.61 4.83
N GLU A 61 -1.40 -4.49 3.95
CA GLU A 61 -0.30 -3.52 4.09
C GLU A 61 -0.81 -2.08 4.15
N ARG A 62 -1.77 -1.74 3.30
CA ARG A 62 -2.39 -0.41 3.30
C ARG A 62 -3.13 -0.12 4.59
N LEU A 63 -3.93 -1.06 5.09
CA LEU A 63 -4.63 -0.93 6.37
C LEU A 63 -3.65 -0.75 7.53
N HIS A 64 -2.55 -1.50 7.53
CA HIS A 64 -1.50 -1.37 8.53
C HIS A 64 -0.83 0.01 8.49
N ALA A 65 -0.46 0.51 7.30
CA ALA A 65 0.10 1.84 7.14
C ALA A 65 -0.89 2.93 7.61
N ARG A 66 -2.18 2.77 7.30
CA ARG A 66 -3.23 3.70 7.73
C ARG A 66 -3.43 3.72 9.25
N LYS A 67 -3.35 2.56 9.89
CA LYS A 67 -3.42 2.43 11.35
C LYS A 67 -2.24 3.14 12.01
N LYS A 68 -1.01 2.88 11.56
CA LYS A 68 0.19 3.57 12.06
C LYS A 68 0.09 5.08 11.93
N LEU A 69 -0.34 5.60 10.78
CA LEU A 69 -0.55 7.03 10.60
C LEU A 69 -1.55 7.59 11.61
N THR A 70 -2.64 6.87 11.90
CA THR A 70 -3.64 7.31 12.89
C THR A 70 -3.04 7.38 14.30
N GLU A 71 -2.21 6.40 14.67
CA GLU A 71 -1.51 6.35 15.95
C GLU A 71 -0.54 7.54 16.10
N SER A 72 0.29 7.80 15.09
CA SER A 72 1.24 8.93 15.08
C SER A 72 0.54 10.28 15.09
N GLU A 73 -0.56 10.46 14.36
CA GLU A 73 -1.36 11.68 14.38
C GLU A 73 -2.05 11.88 15.74
N THR A 74 -2.43 10.81 16.43
CA THR A 74 -2.98 10.87 17.79
C THR A 74 -1.91 11.26 18.79
N GLU A 75 -0.71 10.75 18.65
CA GLU A 75 0.43 11.14 19.49
C GLU A 75 0.82 12.59 19.26
N LEU A 76 0.86 13.04 18.01
CA LEU A 76 1.08 14.45 17.69
C LEU A 76 0.05 15.34 18.39
N SER A 77 -1.24 14.96 18.36
CA SER A 77 -2.29 15.68 19.05
C SER A 77 -2.03 15.84 20.54
N ARG A 78 -1.58 14.75 21.21
CA ARG A 78 -1.23 14.77 22.64
C ARG A 78 -0.04 15.71 22.90
N ASN A 79 1.01 15.58 22.08
CA ASN A 79 2.21 16.41 22.18
C ASN A 79 1.89 17.90 22.04
N LEU A 80 1.00 18.24 21.09
CA LEU A 80 0.55 19.63 20.87
C LEU A 80 -0.27 20.16 22.05
N TYR A 81 -1.21 19.35 22.56
CA TYR A 81 -2.06 19.73 23.69
C TYR A 81 -1.24 20.04 24.93
N VAL A 82 -0.30 19.17 25.30
CA VAL A 82 0.59 19.36 26.46
C VAL A 82 1.46 20.62 26.32
N ARG A 83 1.69 21.10 25.09
CA ARG A 83 2.52 22.28 24.77
C ARG A 83 1.72 23.56 24.52
N GLY A 84 0.44 23.54 24.94
CA GLY A 84 -0.44 24.74 24.89
C GLY A 84 -0.96 25.09 23.51
N VAL A 85 -0.96 24.15 22.56
CA VAL A 85 -1.57 24.36 21.23
C VAL A 85 -3.07 24.10 21.32
N THR A 86 -3.88 25.03 20.82
CA THR A 86 -5.34 24.89 20.77
C THR A 86 -5.80 23.96 19.64
N ASP A 87 -7.07 23.52 19.66
CA ASP A 87 -7.64 22.67 18.60
C ASP A 87 -7.55 23.35 17.23
N THR A 88 -7.76 24.66 17.15
CA THR A 88 -7.60 25.41 15.92
C THR A 88 -6.14 25.49 15.46
N GLY A 89 -5.19 25.59 16.38
CA GLY A 89 -3.75 25.53 16.13
C GLY A 89 -3.37 24.15 15.57
N PHE A 90 -3.89 23.09 16.17
CA PHE A 90 -3.71 21.72 15.70
C PHE A 90 -4.17 21.52 14.24
N ALA A 91 -5.37 22.00 13.92
CA ALA A 91 -5.88 21.95 12.55
C ALA A 91 -5.00 22.70 11.56
N ARG A 92 -4.45 23.88 11.96
CA ARG A 92 -3.50 24.66 11.14
C ARG A 92 -2.18 23.93 10.91
N ILE A 93 -1.59 23.35 11.96
CA ILE A 93 -0.33 22.59 11.86
C ILE A 93 -0.50 21.45 10.87
N ARG A 94 -1.55 20.63 11.01
CA ARG A 94 -1.83 19.51 10.10
C ARG A 94 -2.05 19.98 8.66
N SER A 95 -2.85 21.03 8.47
CA SER A 95 -3.13 21.56 7.13
C SER A 95 -1.87 22.05 6.42
N ARG A 96 -0.97 22.75 7.15
CA ARG A 96 0.30 23.23 6.60
C ARG A 96 1.27 22.10 6.30
N GLY A 97 1.36 21.10 7.17
CA GLY A 97 2.15 19.89 6.93
C GLY A 97 1.64 19.13 5.70
N ASP A 98 0.34 18.90 5.59
CA ASP A 98 -0.26 18.29 4.41
C ASP A 98 0.05 19.07 3.13
N ALA A 99 -0.06 20.42 3.16
CA ALA A 99 0.27 21.24 2.01
C ALA A 99 1.76 21.11 1.62
N ALA A 100 2.67 21.07 2.58
CA ALA A 100 4.10 20.85 2.32
C ALA A 100 4.34 19.49 1.66
N LEU A 101 3.75 18.42 2.19
CA LEU A 101 3.86 17.06 1.62
C LEU A 101 3.29 16.98 0.20
N PHE A 102 2.19 17.69 -0.07
CA PHE A 102 1.51 17.65 -1.38
C PHE A 102 1.99 18.73 -2.35
N GLY A 103 3.10 19.40 -2.07
CA GLY A 103 3.70 20.40 -2.96
C GLY A 103 2.86 21.66 -3.11
N GLY A 104 2.42 22.20 -1.99
CA GLY A 104 1.63 23.43 -1.88
C GLY A 104 0.13 23.23 -2.02
N ARG A 105 -0.34 22.00 -2.27
CA ARG A 105 -1.78 21.71 -2.41
C ARG A 105 -2.41 21.40 -1.06
N SER A 106 -3.54 22.02 -0.80
CA SER A 106 -4.35 21.72 0.38
C SER A 106 -4.96 20.31 0.30
N THR A 107 -5.35 19.76 1.46
CA THR A 107 -6.10 18.51 1.54
C THR A 107 -7.36 18.53 0.67
N GLN A 108 -8.05 19.68 0.58
CA GLN A 108 -9.26 19.82 -0.22
C GLN A 108 -8.97 19.76 -1.74
N GLU A 109 -7.93 20.45 -2.20
CA GLU A 109 -7.51 20.38 -3.61
C GLU A 109 -7.07 18.96 -3.99
N MET A 110 -6.39 18.25 -3.09
CA MET A 110 -6.04 16.85 -3.32
C MET A 110 -7.28 15.96 -3.38
N LYS A 111 -8.29 16.18 -2.55
CA LYS A 111 -9.56 15.44 -2.64
C LYS A 111 -10.24 15.64 -3.99
N VAL A 112 -10.32 16.89 -4.48
CA VAL A 112 -10.87 17.18 -5.81
C VAL A 112 -10.09 16.47 -6.89
N ARG A 113 -8.76 16.59 -6.87
CA ARG A 113 -7.87 15.95 -7.87
C ARG A 113 -8.01 14.43 -7.92
N MET A 114 -8.24 13.78 -6.79
CA MET A 114 -8.35 12.34 -6.66
C MET A 114 -9.79 11.81 -6.68
N ASN A 115 -10.76 12.67 -6.95
CA ASN A 115 -12.20 12.34 -6.90
C ASN A 115 -12.64 11.70 -5.56
N VAL A 116 -12.09 12.19 -4.45
CA VAL A 116 -12.43 11.70 -3.10
C VAL A 116 -13.70 12.39 -2.62
N PRO A 117 -14.72 11.64 -2.15
CA PRO A 117 -15.92 12.23 -1.57
C PRO A 117 -15.58 13.16 -0.40
N ALA A 118 -16.23 14.33 -0.33
CA ALA A 118 -15.92 15.38 0.66
C ALA A 118 -15.90 14.87 2.11
N LYS A 119 -16.83 13.97 2.45
CA LYS A 119 -16.97 13.39 3.80
C LYS A 119 -15.96 12.29 4.13
N LYS A 120 -15.21 11.77 3.16
CA LYS A 120 -14.23 10.70 3.39
C LYS A 120 -12.83 11.30 3.68
N PRO A 121 -12.03 10.68 4.57
CA PRO A 121 -10.66 11.10 4.80
C PRO A 121 -9.81 10.92 3.53
N LEU A 122 -8.97 11.91 3.20
CA LEU A 122 -8.06 11.79 2.05
C LEU A 122 -7.11 10.58 2.19
N ALA A 123 -6.62 10.32 3.41
CA ALA A 123 -5.68 9.24 3.69
C ALA A 123 -6.20 7.84 3.29
N ASP A 124 -7.52 7.65 3.22
CA ASP A 124 -8.13 6.39 2.78
C ASP A 124 -7.99 6.15 1.25
N PHE A 125 -7.60 7.18 0.50
CA PHE A 125 -7.45 7.14 -0.96
C PHE A 125 -6.01 7.33 -1.43
N LEU A 126 -5.10 7.69 -0.53
CA LEU A 126 -3.69 7.85 -0.87
C LEU A 126 -3.03 6.49 -1.16
N PRO A 127 -2.03 6.43 -2.06
CA PRO A 127 -1.15 5.28 -2.19
C PRO A 127 -0.46 4.94 -0.87
N THR A 128 -0.17 3.66 -0.63
CA THR A 128 0.50 3.19 0.60
C THR A 128 1.80 3.94 0.87
N VAL A 129 2.61 4.19 -0.16
CA VAL A 129 3.86 4.95 -0.03
C VAL A 129 3.62 6.36 0.48
N THR A 130 2.56 7.04 0.05
CA THR A 130 2.22 8.41 0.52
C THR A 130 1.71 8.38 1.97
N ILE A 131 0.94 7.37 2.35
CA ILE A 131 0.50 7.16 3.74
C ILE A 131 1.73 6.97 4.64
N THR A 132 2.67 6.12 4.24
CA THR A 132 3.90 5.84 4.97
C THR A 132 4.81 7.07 5.06
N ALA A 133 4.91 7.85 3.99
CA ALA A 133 5.65 9.11 3.98
C ALA A 133 5.05 10.14 4.95
N LYS A 134 3.74 10.29 4.94
CA LYS A 134 3.04 11.16 5.90
C LYS A 134 3.25 10.69 7.34
N ASN A 135 3.20 9.37 7.58
CA ASN A 135 3.51 8.80 8.88
C ASN A 135 4.94 9.13 9.31
N LEU A 136 5.93 8.94 8.44
CA LEU A 136 7.33 9.24 8.73
C LEU A 136 7.53 10.70 9.14
N ALA A 137 6.98 11.66 8.37
CA ALA A 137 7.07 13.08 8.70
C ALA A 137 6.42 13.41 10.07
N THR A 138 5.31 12.76 10.39
CA THR A 138 4.62 12.92 11.68
C THR A 138 5.44 12.33 12.83
N GLU A 139 6.04 11.16 12.65
CA GLU A 139 6.92 10.52 13.65
C GLU A 139 8.18 11.37 13.93
N ILE A 140 8.83 11.90 12.89
CA ILE A 140 9.97 12.78 13.04
C ILE A 140 9.55 14.03 13.83
N THR A 141 8.39 14.61 13.51
CA THR A 141 7.86 15.76 14.25
C THR A 141 7.63 15.41 15.72
N ASN A 142 6.98 14.29 16.02
CA ASN A 142 6.75 13.83 17.39
C ASN A 142 8.06 13.70 18.17
N PHE A 143 9.04 13.06 17.56
CA PHE A 143 10.35 12.87 18.17
C PHE A 143 11.05 14.20 18.46
N ASN A 144 11.12 15.11 17.47
CA ASN A 144 11.83 16.37 17.61
C ASN A 144 11.12 17.33 18.61
N VAL A 145 9.80 17.37 18.58
CA VAL A 145 8.99 18.18 19.51
C VAL A 145 9.26 17.79 20.98
N VAL A 146 9.41 16.49 21.24
CA VAL A 146 9.72 15.99 22.59
C VAL A 146 11.19 16.23 22.91
N LYS A 147 12.12 15.87 22.04
CA LYS A 147 13.57 15.97 22.24
C LYS A 147 14.03 17.40 22.48
N GLU A 148 13.55 18.34 21.67
CA GLU A 148 13.93 19.76 21.74
C GLU A 148 13.00 20.57 22.67
N ASN A 149 12.07 19.92 23.36
CA ASN A 149 11.09 20.51 24.27
C ASN A 149 10.38 21.74 23.65
N MET A 150 9.98 21.62 22.37
CA MET A 150 9.34 22.72 21.65
C MET A 150 8.02 23.14 22.31
N GLN A 151 7.75 24.44 22.39
CA GLN A 151 6.55 24.99 23.02
C GLN A 151 5.78 25.90 22.06
N GLY A 152 4.46 25.79 22.09
CA GLY A 152 3.56 26.66 21.32
C GLY A 152 3.42 26.27 19.84
N GLU A 153 2.47 26.96 19.18
CA GLU A 153 2.08 26.62 17.79
C GLU A 153 3.18 26.94 16.78
N GLY A 154 3.86 28.11 16.94
CA GLY A 154 4.80 28.61 15.92
C GLY A 154 5.96 27.66 15.64
N PRO A 155 6.82 27.35 16.61
CA PRO A 155 7.98 26.45 16.42
C PRO A 155 7.56 25.08 15.92
N ILE A 156 6.51 24.50 16.47
CA ILE A 156 6.03 23.16 16.09
C ILE A 156 5.47 23.17 14.65
N THR A 157 4.84 24.27 14.22
CA THR A 157 4.39 24.40 12.82
C THR A 157 5.56 24.36 11.86
N VAL A 158 6.62 25.14 12.15
CA VAL A 158 7.82 25.19 11.31
C VAL A 158 8.44 23.82 11.20
N GLU A 159 8.62 23.14 12.32
CA GLU A 159 9.17 21.77 12.38
C GLU A 159 8.33 20.79 11.56
N HIS A 160 7.01 20.79 11.77
CA HIS A 160 6.13 19.87 11.06
C HIS A 160 6.10 20.12 9.54
N VAL A 161 6.12 21.38 9.12
CA VAL A 161 6.19 21.77 7.70
C VAL A 161 7.52 21.32 7.09
N GLN A 162 8.64 21.58 7.79
CA GLN A 162 9.97 21.19 7.30
C GLN A 162 10.09 19.69 7.13
N ASN A 163 9.69 18.89 8.12
CA ASN A 163 9.73 17.44 8.05
C ASN A 163 8.88 16.88 6.89
N ASN A 164 7.69 17.47 6.65
CA ASN A 164 6.86 17.09 5.51
C ASN A 164 7.49 17.47 4.17
N GLN A 165 8.17 18.62 4.08
CA GLN A 165 8.90 19.05 2.89
C GLN A 165 10.09 18.12 2.62
N ASP A 166 10.91 17.80 3.62
CA ASP A 166 12.08 16.94 3.50
C ASP A 166 11.68 15.51 3.05
N VAL A 167 10.62 14.97 3.63
CA VAL A 167 10.08 13.67 3.22
C VAL A 167 9.54 13.73 1.78
N ARG A 168 8.88 14.81 1.38
CA ARG A 168 8.48 15.02 0.00
C ARG A 168 9.68 15.03 -0.94
N ASP A 169 10.71 15.81 -0.60
CA ASP A 169 11.90 15.93 -1.43
C ASP A 169 12.61 14.60 -1.60
N LEU A 170 12.62 13.76 -0.55
CA LEU A 170 13.10 12.39 -0.64
C LEU A 170 12.31 11.55 -1.64
N LEU A 171 10.97 11.71 -1.68
CA LEU A 171 10.10 10.96 -2.59
C LEU A 171 10.26 11.34 -4.06
N ILE A 172 10.62 12.60 -4.35
CA ILE A 172 10.71 13.11 -5.73
C ILE A 172 12.15 13.12 -6.28
N ARG A 173 13.17 12.90 -5.44
CA ARG A 173 14.55 12.72 -5.90
C ARG A 173 14.65 11.41 -6.68
N ARG A 174 14.95 11.52 -7.99
CA ARG A 174 15.29 10.41 -8.89
C ARG A 174 16.60 10.67 -9.56
#